data_a65a826d1349f638746969505a0f1500
#
_entry.id   a65a826d1349f638746969505a0f1500
#
_cell.length_a   1.000
_cell.length_b   1.000
_cell.length_c   1.000
_cell.angle_alpha   90.00
_cell.angle_beta   90.00
_cell.angle_gamma   90.00
#
_symmetry.space_group_name_H-M   'P 1'
#
loop_
_entity.id
_entity.type
_entity.pdbx_description
1 polymer ?
#
loop_
_entity_poly.entity_id
_entity_poly.type
_entity_poly.pdbx_seq_one_letter_code
_entity_poly.pdbx_strand_id
1 'polypeptide(L)'
;CNERAALKERVLITTLTKRMAEDLTDYLEENGIRTRYMHSDIDTVERTEIIRDLRLGHFDVLVGINLLREGLDIPEVSLVAILDADKEGFLRSEVTLIQTVGRAARNIRGKAIMYADKTTGSMQRAMDEMSRRRDIQVKFNKDNSITPTTIVKDIKDVMEGARVTKQAKKTKPKYFEKELPFEIKNTSPNEISDSINKLEEQMYIYAKETEYEKAAFCRDQIKNLKWQLVNS
;
A
#
# COMPACT_ATOMS: atom_id res chain seq x y z
N CYS A 1 19.10 13.75 7.36
CA CYS A 1 17.63 13.96 7.39
C CYS A 1 17.26 15.40 7.09
N ASN A 2 17.80 16.39 7.80
CA ASN A 2 17.46 17.83 7.66
C ASN A 2 17.53 18.35 6.21
N GLU A 3 18.59 18.02 5.46
CA GLU A 3 18.72 18.41 4.06
C GLU A 3 17.57 17.90 3.20
N ARG A 4 17.11 16.67 3.46
CA ARG A 4 16.00 16.06 2.70
C ARG A 4 14.66 16.65 3.10
N ALA A 5 14.45 16.89 4.39
CA ALA A 5 13.25 17.56 4.89
C ALA A 5 13.10 18.99 4.30
N ALA A 6 14.20 19.75 4.23
CA ALA A 6 14.23 21.08 3.61
C ALA A 6 13.83 21.05 2.12
N LEU A 7 14.14 19.96 1.41
CA LEU A 7 13.75 19.73 0.01
C LEU A 7 12.33 19.15 -0.14
N LYS A 8 11.59 19.00 0.96
CA LYS A 8 10.28 18.32 1.01
C LYS A 8 10.32 16.87 0.53
N GLU A 9 11.49 16.24 0.65
CA GLU A 9 11.70 14.83 0.37
C GLU A 9 11.55 14.00 1.65
N ARG A 10 11.35 12.69 1.52
CA ARG A 10 11.12 11.79 2.64
C ARG A 10 12.30 10.86 2.85
N VAL A 11 12.46 10.42 4.10
CA VAL A 11 13.54 9.55 4.53
C VAL A 11 12.96 8.28 5.14
N LEU A 12 13.52 7.13 4.78
CA LEU A 12 13.26 5.85 5.44
C LEU A 12 14.51 5.42 6.20
N ILE A 13 14.35 5.01 7.45
CA ILE A 13 15.43 4.48 8.27
C ILE A 13 15.07 3.08 8.74
N THR A 14 15.93 2.09 8.48
CA THR A 14 15.71 0.73 8.96
C THR A 14 16.67 0.38 10.08
N THR A 15 16.11 -0.18 11.16
CA THR A 15 16.82 -0.68 12.34
C THR A 15 16.68 -2.19 12.45
N LEU A 16 17.36 -2.82 13.39
CA LEU A 16 17.25 -4.26 13.64
C LEU A 16 16.27 -4.60 14.76
N THR A 17 16.09 -3.72 15.72
CA THR A 17 15.27 -3.96 16.89
C THR A 17 14.24 -2.85 17.10
N LYS A 18 13.15 -3.21 17.79
CA LYS A 18 12.08 -2.31 18.21
C LYS A 18 12.61 -1.16 19.07
N ARG A 19 13.38 -1.51 20.09
CA ARG A 19 13.99 -0.55 20.99
C ARG A 19 14.87 0.46 20.26
N MET A 20 15.74 -0.01 19.36
CA MET A 20 16.58 0.90 18.57
C MET A 20 15.77 1.84 17.68
N ALA A 21 14.63 1.38 17.16
CA ALA A 21 13.75 2.24 16.37
C ALA A 21 13.08 3.31 17.24
N GLU A 22 12.64 2.95 18.44
CA GLU A 22 12.05 3.86 19.42
C GLU A 22 13.08 4.91 19.88
N ASP A 23 14.23 4.46 20.39
CA ASP A 23 15.32 5.34 20.86
C ASP A 23 15.78 6.32 19.75
N LEU A 24 15.85 5.85 18.49
CA LEU A 24 16.22 6.69 17.37
C LEU A 24 15.11 7.69 17.00
N THR A 25 13.86 7.30 17.11
CA THR A 25 12.73 8.21 16.84
C THR A 25 12.75 9.35 17.85
N ASP A 26 12.86 9.05 19.14
CA ASP A 26 12.94 10.04 20.21
C ASP A 26 14.13 10.98 20.00
N TYR A 27 15.31 10.43 19.70
CA TYR A 27 16.48 11.24 19.39
C TYR A 27 16.30 12.20 18.21
N LEU A 28 15.65 11.74 17.14
CA LEU A 28 15.41 12.58 15.97
C LEU A 28 14.38 13.68 16.28
N GLU A 29 13.34 13.38 17.04
CA GLU A 29 12.34 14.35 17.48
C GLU A 29 12.92 15.41 18.41
N GLU A 30 13.76 15.02 19.38
CA GLU A 30 14.51 15.94 20.24
C GLU A 30 15.41 16.90 19.45
N ASN A 31 15.91 16.46 18.28
CA ASN A 31 16.70 17.28 17.36
C ASN A 31 15.84 18.03 16.32
N GLY A 32 14.53 18.11 16.52
CA GLY A 32 13.61 18.91 15.70
C GLY A 32 13.26 18.30 14.35
N ILE A 33 13.51 17.00 14.15
CA ILE A 33 13.16 16.29 12.92
C ILE A 33 11.80 15.61 13.13
N ARG A 34 10.83 15.93 12.30
CA ARG A 34 9.50 15.31 12.35
C ARG A 34 9.59 13.84 11.94
N THR A 35 9.55 12.96 12.91
CA THR A 35 9.78 11.53 12.75
C THR A 35 8.55 10.74 13.17
N ARG A 36 8.36 9.56 12.64
CA ARG A 36 7.37 8.59 13.12
C ARG A 36 7.96 7.19 13.08
N TYR A 37 7.62 6.39 14.07
CA TYR A 37 8.00 4.99 14.15
C TYR A 37 6.89 4.08 13.62
N MET A 38 7.29 3.02 12.91
CA MET A 38 6.37 1.99 12.42
C MET A 38 6.85 0.62 12.89
N HIS A 39 6.11 0.00 13.81
CA HIS A 39 6.41 -1.34 14.33
C HIS A 39 5.61 -2.44 13.60
N SER A 40 5.96 -3.71 13.90
CA SER A 40 5.36 -4.88 13.24
C SER A 40 3.89 -5.13 13.62
N ASP A 41 3.48 -4.63 14.79
CA ASP A 41 2.18 -4.93 15.40
C ASP A 41 1.09 -3.92 14.97
N ILE A 42 1.46 -2.91 14.17
CA ILE A 42 0.53 -1.95 13.59
C ILE A 42 -0.39 -2.65 12.58
N ASP A 43 -1.69 -2.40 12.69
CA ASP A 43 -2.65 -2.97 11.75
C ASP A 43 -2.51 -2.38 10.33
N THR A 44 -3.18 -2.99 9.37
CA THR A 44 -3.07 -2.59 7.95
C THR A 44 -3.66 -1.21 7.69
N VAL A 45 -4.67 -0.79 8.44
CA VAL A 45 -5.32 0.52 8.27
C VAL A 45 -4.40 1.62 8.78
N GLU A 46 -3.93 1.49 10.02
CA GLU A 46 -3.00 2.44 10.64
C GLU A 46 -1.70 2.57 9.84
N ARG A 47 -1.16 1.43 9.36
CA ARG A 47 0.00 1.42 8.46
C ARG A 47 -0.22 2.26 7.21
N THR A 48 -1.40 2.16 6.60
CA THR A 48 -1.73 2.90 5.40
C THR A 48 -1.86 4.40 5.69
N GLU A 49 -2.40 4.76 6.84
CA GLU A 49 -2.46 6.15 7.30
C GLU A 49 -1.06 6.75 7.55
N ILE A 50 -0.17 6.00 8.21
CA ILE A 50 1.23 6.42 8.42
C ILE A 50 1.93 6.68 7.08
N ILE A 51 1.76 5.79 6.10
CA ILE A 51 2.37 5.96 4.78
C ILE A 51 1.78 7.18 4.05
N ARG A 52 0.49 7.39 4.14
CA ARG A 52 -0.18 8.55 3.58
C ARG A 52 0.32 9.84 4.21
N ASP A 53 0.42 9.89 5.53
CA ASP A 53 0.90 11.04 6.28
C ASP A 53 2.36 11.39 5.94
N LEU A 54 3.22 10.37 5.76
CA LEU A 54 4.58 10.54 5.26
C LEU A 54 4.57 11.19 3.87
N ARG A 55 3.76 10.70 2.95
CA ARG A 55 3.65 11.25 1.59
C ARG A 55 3.12 12.66 1.58
N LEU A 56 2.10 12.97 2.40
CA LEU A 56 1.55 14.33 2.57
C LEU A 56 2.53 15.29 3.24
N GLY A 57 3.54 14.78 3.94
CA GLY A 57 4.55 15.61 4.63
C GLY A 57 4.13 16.06 6.02
N HIS A 58 3.24 15.35 6.65
CA HIS A 58 2.93 15.57 8.06
C HIS A 58 4.15 15.28 8.94
N PHE A 59 5.02 14.37 8.48
CA PHE A 59 6.35 14.14 9.02
C PHE A 59 7.34 13.80 7.89
N ASP A 60 8.65 13.81 8.16
CA ASP A 60 9.68 13.71 7.14
C ASP A 60 10.46 12.39 7.16
N VAL A 61 10.54 11.75 8.32
CA VAL A 61 11.33 10.54 8.55
C VAL A 61 10.44 9.41 9.08
N LEU A 62 10.49 8.26 8.44
CA LEU A 62 9.86 7.04 8.92
C LEU A 62 10.95 6.06 9.37
N VAL A 63 10.89 5.67 10.64
CA VAL A 63 11.78 4.67 11.23
C VAL A 63 11.03 3.35 11.37
N GLY A 64 11.68 2.22 11.11
CA GLY A 64 11.07 0.91 11.33
C GLY A 64 12.04 -0.26 11.17
N ILE A 65 11.64 -1.44 11.65
CA ILE A 65 12.48 -2.63 11.62
C ILE A 65 12.52 -3.26 10.22
N ASN A 66 11.36 -3.52 9.67
CA ASN A 66 11.20 -4.14 8.36
C ASN A 66 10.22 -3.33 7.50
N LEU A 67 10.75 -2.33 6.81
CA LEU A 67 9.99 -1.48 5.90
C LEU A 67 9.79 -2.13 4.52
N LEU A 68 10.13 -3.43 4.36
CA LEU A 68 10.05 -4.14 3.09
C LEU A 68 8.69 -4.76 2.81
N ARG A 69 7.77 -4.80 3.78
CA ARG A 69 6.44 -5.36 3.58
C ARG A 69 5.75 -4.70 2.39
N GLU A 70 4.98 -5.48 1.67
CA GLU A 70 4.29 -5.11 0.44
C GLU A 70 3.53 -3.79 0.55
N GLY A 71 3.52 -3.01 -0.51
CA GLY A 71 2.73 -1.78 -0.60
C GLY A 71 3.46 -0.46 -0.31
N LEU A 72 4.75 -0.46 0.06
CA LEU A 72 5.53 0.79 0.19
C LEU A 72 5.96 1.33 -1.17
N ASP A 73 5.09 2.05 -1.83
CA ASP A 73 5.38 2.80 -3.05
C ASP A 73 5.33 4.31 -2.75
N ILE A 74 6.48 4.84 -2.34
CA ILE A 74 6.63 6.22 -1.88
C ILE A 74 7.65 6.94 -2.77
N PRO A 75 7.25 7.55 -3.90
CA PRO A 75 8.16 8.25 -4.82
C PRO A 75 8.88 9.43 -4.17
N GLU A 76 8.32 9.98 -3.11
CA GLU A 76 8.87 11.12 -2.37
C GLU A 76 10.12 10.74 -1.55
N VAL A 77 10.39 9.44 -1.36
CA VAL A 77 11.57 8.95 -0.63
C VAL A 77 12.82 9.15 -1.48
N SER A 78 13.72 9.99 -1.00
CA SER A 78 15.01 10.28 -1.62
C SER A 78 16.21 9.77 -0.82
N LEU A 79 16.00 9.37 0.44
CA LEU A 79 17.04 8.82 1.28
C LEU A 79 16.54 7.55 1.99
N VAL A 80 17.35 6.51 1.90
CA VAL A 80 17.18 5.30 2.70
C VAL A 80 18.44 5.12 3.55
N ALA A 81 18.27 5.06 4.87
CA ALA A 81 19.35 4.78 5.81
C ALA A 81 19.16 3.38 6.42
N ILE A 82 20.19 2.57 6.37
CA ILE A 82 20.21 1.21 6.91
C ILE A 82 21.22 1.18 8.05
N LEU A 83 20.75 1.08 9.29
CA LEU A 83 21.61 0.99 10.45
C LEU A 83 22.01 -0.46 10.69
N ASP A 84 23.19 -0.66 11.30
CA ASP A 84 23.77 -1.99 11.54
C ASP A 84 23.73 -2.88 10.27
N ALA A 85 24.16 -2.34 9.14
CA ALA A 85 24.09 -3.05 7.87
C ALA A 85 25.06 -4.27 7.82
N ASP A 86 26.06 -4.30 8.71
CA ASP A 86 27.02 -5.38 8.88
C ASP A 86 26.56 -6.50 9.83
N LYS A 87 25.43 -6.35 10.49
CA LYS A 87 24.85 -7.41 11.35
C LYS A 87 24.15 -8.43 10.45
N GLU A 88 24.91 -9.40 9.95
CA GLU A 88 24.40 -10.41 9.03
C GLU A 88 23.20 -11.18 9.62
N GLY A 89 22.19 -11.40 8.78
CA GLY A 89 20.95 -12.07 9.12
C GLY A 89 19.89 -11.83 8.07
N PHE A 90 18.70 -12.34 8.29
CA PHE A 90 17.58 -12.24 7.34
C PHE A 90 17.30 -10.79 6.91
N LEU A 91 17.31 -9.83 7.86
CA LEU A 91 17.05 -8.41 7.60
C LEU A 91 18.23 -7.66 6.95
N ARG A 92 19.39 -8.27 6.82
CA ARG A 92 20.61 -7.71 6.20
C ARG A 92 21.22 -8.65 5.17
N SER A 93 20.40 -9.56 4.64
CA SER A 93 20.79 -10.38 3.49
C SER A 93 20.94 -9.51 2.23
N GLU A 94 21.70 -9.96 1.26
CA GLU A 94 21.88 -9.30 -0.05
C GLU A 94 20.53 -8.87 -0.65
N VAL A 95 19.57 -9.79 -0.73
CA VAL A 95 18.22 -9.52 -1.29
C VAL A 95 17.50 -8.43 -0.51
N THR A 96 17.53 -8.51 0.82
CA THR A 96 16.89 -7.53 1.69
C THR A 96 17.50 -6.13 1.53
N LEU A 97 18.84 -6.06 1.45
CA LEU A 97 19.54 -4.79 1.24
C LEU A 97 19.17 -4.18 -0.12
N ILE A 98 19.17 -4.97 -1.20
CA ILE A 98 18.79 -4.50 -2.54
C ILE A 98 17.34 -3.99 -2.54
N GLN A 99 16.42 -4.71 -1.91
CA GLN A 99 15.01 -4.30 -1.84
C GLN A 99 14.82 -3.02 -1.03
N THR A 100 15.54 -2.87 0.08
CA THR A 100 15.47 -1.69 0.94
C THR A 100 16.00 -0.46 0.20
N VAL A 101 17.19 -0.57 -0.39
CA VAL A 101 17.79 0.52 -1.20
C VAL A 101 16.89 0.88 -2.39
N GLY A 102 16.25 -0.09 -3.00
CA GLY A 102 15.31 0.10 -4.12
C GLY A 102 14.12 1.01 -3.80
N ARG A 103 13.82 1.27 -2.52
CA ARG A 103 12.77 2.22 -2.13
C ARG A 103 13.10 3.66 -2.52
N ALA A 104 14.38 4.03 -2.59
CA ALA A 104 14.80 5.34 -3.07
C ALA A 104 14.93 5.43 -4.62
N ALA A 105 14.81 4.34 -5.34
CA ALA A 105 15.07 4.28 -6.78
C ALA A 105 14.07 5.04 -7.65
N ARG A 106 12.92 5.46 -7.10
CA ARG A 106 11.90 6.24 -7.81
C ARG A 106 12.16 7.74 -7.81
N ASN A 107 13.10 8.18 -6.99
CA ASN A 107 13.49 9.59 -6.89
C ASN A 107 14.83 9.80 -7.62
N ILE A 108 14.92 10.81 -8.47
CA ILE A 108 16.14 11.11 -9.22
C ILE A 108 17.33 11.43 -8.29
N ARG A 109 17.04 11.99 -7.10
CA ARG A 109 18.03 12.25 -6.03
C ARG A 109 18.14 11.09 -5.04
N GLY A 110 17.63 9.92 -5.40
CA GLY A 110 17.63 8.74 -4.56
C GLY A 110 19.03 8.36 -4.10
N LYS A 111 19.22 8.26 -2.79
CA LYS A 111 20.47 7.87 -2.14
C LYS A 111 20.19 6.81 -1.07
N ALA A 112 21.08 5.85 -0.94
CA ALA A 112 21.08 4.92 0.19
C ALA A 112 22.39 5.06 0.97
N ILE A 113 22.31 4.97 2.29
CA ILE A 113 23.46 4.96 3.20
C ILE A 113 23.34 3.72 4.06
N MET A 114 24.36 2.88 4.04
CA MET A 114 24.53 1.74 4.92
C MET A 114 25.51 2.10 6.02
N TYR A 115 25.04 2.16 7.26
CA TYR A 115 25.88 2.37 8.43
C TYR A 115 26.37 1.02 8.93
N ALA A 116 27.69 0.86 8.98
CA ALA A 116 28.35 -0.38 9.30
C ALA A 116 29.78 -0.14 9.75
N ASP A 117 30.28 -0.94 10.68
CA ASP A 117 31.67 -0.92 11.11
C ASP A 117 32.59 -1.61 10.09
N LYS A 118 32.05 -2.61 9.37
CA LYS A 118 32.77 -3.37 8.34
C LYS A 118 31.86 -3.73 7.18
N THR A 119 32.43 -3.83 6.00
CA THR A 119 31.70 -4.36 4.83
C THR A 119 31.63 -5.88 4.90
N THR A 120 30.41 -6.42 4.91
CA THR A 120 30.17 -7.88 4.88
C THR A 120 30.04 -8.39 3.45
N GLY A 121 30.10 -9.72 3.28
CA GLY A 121 29.89 -10.35 1.98
C GLY A 121 28.52 -10.04 1.38
N SER A 122 27.47 -9.97 2.20
CA SER A 122 26.11 -9.61 1.76
C SER A 122 26.03 -8.15 1.30
N MET A 123 26.68 -7.22 2.02
CA MET A 123 26.76 -5.82 1.61
C MET A 123 27.51 -5.67 0.28
N GLN A 124 28.68 -6.34 0.13
CA GLN A 124 29.48 -6.24 -1.07
C GLN A 124 28.68 -6.72 -2.30
N ARG A 125 28.07 -7.91 -2.22
CA ARG A 125 27.25 -8.43 -3.32
C ARG A 125 26.06 -7.53 -3.64
N ALA A 126 25.42 -6.97 -2.62
CA ALA A 126 24.32 -6.02 -2.83
C ALA A 126 24.79 -4.75 -3.55
N MET A 127 25.92 -4.17 -3.16
CA MET A 127 26.50 -2.98 -3.81
C MET A 127 26.92 -3.28 -5.25
N ASP A 128 27.57 -4.41 -5.51
CA ASP A 128 27.99 -4.82 -6.84
C ASP A 128 26.80 -5.01 -7.78
N GLU A 129 25.75 -5.68 -7.31
CA GLU A 129 24.53 -5.89 -8.10
C GLU A 129 23.78 -4.56 -8.36
N MET A 130 23.70 -3.68 -7.38
CA MET A 130 23.10 -2.37 -7.57
C MET A 130 23.90 -1.51 -8.56
N SER A 131 25.22 -1.53 -8.49
CA SER A 131 26.10 -0.84 -9.45
C SER A 131 25.90 -1.42 -10.86
N ARG A 132 25.92 -2.72 -11.01
CA ARG A 132 25.66 -3.39 -12.29
C ARG A 132 24.33 -2.98 -12.91
N ARG A 133 23.25 -2.97 -12.13
CA ARG A 133 21.92 -2.54 -12.59
C ARG A 133 21.93 -1.08 -13.01
N ARG A 134 22.58 -0.22 -12.24
CA ARG A 134 22.69 1.21 -12.54
C ARG A 134 23.44 1.47 -13.84
N ASP A 135 24.54 0.77 -14.06
CA ASP A 135 25.36 0.93 -15.28
C ASP A 135 24.56 0.53 -16.53
N ILE A 136 23.84 -0.57 -16.47
CA ILE A 136 22.93 -1.01 -17.54
C ILE A 136 21.85 0.06 -17.80
N GLN A 137 21.23 0.59 -16.75
CA GLN A 137 20.19 1.62 -16.90
C GLN A 137 20.74 2.91 -17.48
N VAL A 138 21.89 3.36 -17.01
CA VAL A 138 22.57 4.57 -17.52
C VAL A 138 22.90 4.42 -18.99
N LYS A 139 23.47 3.26 -19.39
CA LYS A 139 23.74 2.96 -20.79
C LYS A 139 22.47 2.97 -21.63
N PHE A 140 21.43 2.26 -21.20
CA PHE A 140 20.15 2.22 -21.90
C PHE A 140 19.54 3.63 -22.07
N ASN A 141 19.56 4.43 -21.01
CA ASN A 141 19.04 5.81 -21.06
C ASN A 141 19.81 6.66 -22.08
N LYS A 142 21.15 6.52 -22.09
CA LYS A 142 22.02 7.24 -23.04
C LYS A 142 21.75 6.82 -24.49
N ASP A 143 21.68 5.51 -24.73
CA ASP A 143 21.47 4.96 -26.06
C ASP A 143 20.08 5.32 -26.63
N ASN A 144 19.07 5.52 -25.78
CA ASN A 144 17.72 5.90 -26.15
C ASN A 144 17.38 7.39 -25.90
N SER A 145 18.35 8.23 -25.56
CA SER A 145 18.16 9.66 -25.28
C SER A 145 17.10 9.94 -24.20
N ILE A 146 17.02 9.06 -23.19
CA ILE A 146 16.06 9.17 -22.09
C ILE A 146 16.69 10.00 -20.95
N THR A 147 16.04 11.10 -20.58
CA THR A 147 16.40 11.87 -19.37
C THR A 147 15.61 11.34 -18.17
N PRO A 148 16.27 10.80 -17.14
CA PRO A 148 15.58 10.31 -15.95
C PRO A 148 14.81 11.41 -15.24
N THR A 149 13.60 11.13 -14.79
CA THR A 149 12.75 12.03 -14.01
C THR A 149 12.24 11.33 -12.77
N THR A 150 11.94 12.11 -11.71
CA THR A 150 11.29 11.57 -10.51
C THR A 150 9.87 11.14 -10.85
N ILE A 151 9.46 9.98 -10.37
CA ILE A 151 8.09 9.51 -10.51
C ILE A 151 7.18 10.37 -9.63
N VAL A 152 6.11 10.91 -10.21
CA VAL A 152 5.04 11.59 -9.47
C VAL A 152 3.83 10.69 -9.45
N LYS A 153 3.27 10.45 -8.27
CA LYS A 153 2.10 9.59 -8.08
C LYS A 153 1.10 10.26 -7.14
N ASP A 154 -0.15 10.31 -7.54
CA ASP A 154 -1.22 10.86 -6.72
C ASP A 154 -1.35 10.13 -5.38
N ILE A 155 -1.62 10.88 -4.33
CA ILE A 155 -1.89 10.35 -3.00
C ILE A 155 -3.39 10.08 -2.92
N LYS A 156 -3.77 8.82 -3.16
CA LYS A 156 -5.18 8.40 -3.04
C LYS A 156 -5.54 8.17 -1.58
N ASP A 157 -6.68 8.69 -1.17
CA ASP A 157 -7.26 8.36 0.12
C ASP A 157 -7.80 6.92 0.08
N VAL A 158 -7.31 6.07 0.98
CA VAL A 158 -7.78 4.67 1.07
C VAL A 158 -9.27 4.63 1.44
N MET A 159 -9.71 5.62 2.22
CA MET A 159 -11.14 5.81 2.55
C MET A 159 -11.95 6.28 1.33
N GLU A 160 -11.38 7.09 0.44
CA GLU A 160 -12.01 7.45 -0.84
C GLU A 160 -12.06 6.26 -1.80
N GLY A 161 -11.03 5.42 -1.88
CA GLY A 161 -11.08 4.18 -2.64
C GLY A 161 -12.20 3.24 -2.19
N ALA A 162 -12.45 3.17 -0.87
CA ALA A 162 -13.60 2.45 -0.31
C ALA A 162 -14.93 3.18 -0.51
N ARG A 163 -14.93 4.52 -0.56
CA ARG A 163 -16.11 5.34 -0.88
C ARG A 163 -16.38 5.43 -2.37
N VAL A 164 -15.38 5.52 -3.21
CA VAL A 164 -15.51 5.52 -4.67
C VAL A 164 -15.96 4.15 -5.18
N THR A 165 -15.54 3.04 -4.56
CA THR A 165 -16.16 1.73 -4.81
C THR A 165 -17.63 1.70 -4.36
N LYS A 166 -18.01 2.43 -3.31
CA LYS A 166 -19.42 2.60 -2.91
C LYS A 166 -20.18 3.59 -3.81
N GLN A 167 -19.52 4.59 -4.41
CA GLN A 167 -20.16 5.55 -5.33
C GLN A 167 -20.13 5.08 -6.79
N ALA A 168 -19.10 4.38 -7.25
CA ALA A 168 -19.09 3.75 -8.56
C ALA A 168 -20.13 2.61 -8.67
N LYS A 169 -20.58 2.04 -7.54
CA LYS A 169 -21.72 1.10 -7.49
C LYS A 169 -23.09 1.75 -7.47
N LYS A 170 -23.21 3.06 -7.71
CA LYS A 170 -24.50 3.73 -7.97
C LYS A 170 -24.90 3.78 -9.44
N THR A 171 -24.15 3.26 -10.36
CA THR A 171 -24.68 2.78 -11.63
C THR A 171 -25.41 1.48 -11.37
N LYS A 172 -26.71 1.58 -11.11
CA LYS A 172 -27.61 0.42 -10.98
C LYS A 172 -27.36 -0.52 -12.14
N PRO A 173 -27.04 -1.79 -11.91
CA PRO A 173 -26.95 -2.78 -12.96
C PRO A 173 -28.38 -3.13 -13.42
N LYS A 174 -29.01 -2.24 -14.19
CA LYS A 174 -30.25 -2.56 -14.92
C LYS A 174 -30.12 -3.75 -15.88
N TYR A 175 -28.90 -4.23 -16.10
CA TYR A 175 -28.62 -5.37 -16.97
C TYR A 175 -29.01 -6.72 -16.36
N PHE A 176 -28.82 -6.92 -15.06
CA PHE A 176 -29.06 -8.21 -14.43
C PHE A 176 -30.51 -8.44 -14.02
N GLU A 177 -31.33 -7.38 -13.85
CA GLU A 177 -32.78 -7.55 -13.60
C GLU A 177 -33.50 -8.25 -14.76
N LYS A 178 -33.01 -8.12 -16.00
CA LYS A 178 -33.58 -8.79 -17.18
C LYS A 178 -33.14 -10.24 -17.34
N GLU A 179 -32.12 -10.68 -16.60
CA GLU A 179 -31.59 -12.05 -16.66
C GLU A 179 -32.11 -12.94 -15.52
N LEU A 180 -32.86 -12.37 -14.57
CA LEU A 180 -33.51 -13.18 -13.54
C LEU A 180 -34.66 -13.98 -14.16
N PRO A 181 -34.81 -15.27 -13.81
CA PRO A 181 -35.87 -16.14 -14.33
C PRO A 181 -37.26 -15.78 -13.76
N PHE A 182 -37.39 -14.75 -12.95
CA PHE A 182 -38.61 -14.26 -12.32
C PHE A 182 -38.58 -12.73 -12.10
N GLU A 183 -39.78 -12.15 -11.95
CA GLU A 183 -39.94 -10.75 -11.61
C GLU A 183 -39.89 -10.53 -10.09
N ILE A 184 -39.18 -9.49 -9.66
CA ILE A 184 -39.13 -9.08 -8.24
C ILE A 184 -40.38 -8.27 -7.93
N LYS A 185 -41.28 -8.84 -7.10
CA LYS A 185 -42.48 -8.13 -6.62
C LYS A 185 -42.24 -7.53 -5.24
N ASN A 186 -42.64 -6.29 -5.06
CA ASN A 186 -42.43 -5.52 -3.82
C ASN A 186 -43.66 -4.72 -3.38
N THR A 187 -44.87 -5.18 -3.76
CA THR A 187 -46.13 -4.45 -3.54
C THR A 187 -46.75 -4.77 -2.17
N SER A 188 -46.53 -5.99 -1.67
CA SER A 188 -47.05 -6.40 -0.37
C SER A 188 -45.98 -7.14 0.47
N PRO A 189 -46.12 -7.21 1.82
CA PRO A 189 -45.16 -7.90 2.68
C PRO A 189 -44.98 -9.37 2.33
N ASN A 190 -46.04 -10.06 1.92
CA ASN A 190 -45.98 -11.48 1.51
C ASN A 190 -45.23 -11.64 0.19
N GLU A 191 -45.47 -10.77 -0.78
CA GLU A 191 -44.75 -10.78 -2.08
C GLU A 191 -43.28 -10.43 -1.93
N ILE A 192 -42.95 -9.56 -1.00
CA ILE A 192 -41.56 -9.25 -0.65
C ILE A 192 -40.86 -10.45 -0.06
N SER A 193 -41.54 -11.19 0.86
CA SER A 193 -40.99 -12.40 1.45
C SER A 193 -40.74 -13.49 0.40
N ASP A 194 -41.69 -13.71 -0.50
CA ASP A 194 -41.58 -14.69 -1.60
C ASP A 194 -40.44 -14.30 -2.57
N SER A 195 -40.28 -13.00 -2.87
CA SER A 195 -39.21 -12.49 -3.71
C SER A 195 -37.86 -12.68 -3.05
N ILE A 196 -37.74 -12.52 -1.74
CA ILE A 196 -36.50 -12.76 -0.98
C ILE A 196 -36.10 -14.22 -1.08
N ASN A 197 -37.04 -15.16 -0.85
CA ASN A 197 -36.77 -16.59 -0.90
C ASN A 197 -36.28 -17.02 -2.31
N LYS A 198 -36.92 -16.55 -3.36
CA LYS A 198 -36.49 -16.81 -4.76
C LYS A 198 -35.12 -16.24 -5.07
N LEU A 199 -34.82 -15.04 -4.58
CA LEU A 199 -33.51 -14.43 -4.76
C LEU A 199 -32.42 -15.16 -3.97
N GLU A 200 -32.71 -15.70 -2.79
CA GLU A 200 -31.78 -16.53 -2.02
C GLU A 200 -31.44 -17.83 -2.75
N GLU A 201 -32.44 -18.54 -3.29
CA GLU A 201 -32.21 -19.74 -4.10
C GLU A 201 -31.37 -19.43 -5.35
N GLN A 202 -31.69 -18.35 -6.08
CA GLN A 202 -30.97 -17.99 -7.28
C GLN A 202 -29.54 -17.54 -6.97
N MET A 203 -29.31 -16.87 -5.85
CA MET A 203 -27.98 -16.49 -5.38
C MET A 203 -27.09 -17.71 -5.16
N TYR A 204 -27.64 -18.78 -4.55
CA TYR A 204 -26.89 -20.02 -4.35
C TYR A 204 -26.56 -20.72 -5.66
N ILE A 205 -27.50 -20.72 -6.64
CA ILE A 205 -27.25 -21.28 -7.98
C ILE A 205 -26.11 -20.55 -8.66
N TYR A 206 -26.15 -19.22 -8.73
CA TYR A 206 -25.09 -18.41 -9.33
C TYR A 206 -23.76 -18.58 -8.60
N ALA A 207 -23.75 -18.69 -7.28
CA ALA A 207 -22.52 -18.94 -6.53
C ALA A 207 -21.92 -20.32 -6.85
N LYS A 208 -22.74 -21.35 -7.05
CA LYS A 208 -22.30 -22.70 -7.45
C LYS A 208 -21.74 -22.72 -8.89
N GLU A 209 -22.31 -21.92 -9.77
CA GLU A 209 -21.87 -21.76 -11.16
C GLU A 209 -20.69 -20.79 -11.31
N THR A 210 -20.11 -20.29 -10.19
CA THR A 210 -19.01 -19.32 -10.14
C THR A 210 -19.33 -17.95 -10.76
N GLU A 211 -20.60 -17.65 -11.01
CA GLU A 211 -21.09 -16.35 -11.49
C GLU A 211 -21.26 -15.34 -10.33
N TYR A 212 -20.15 -14.98 -9.70
CA TYR A 212 -20.13 -14.20 -8.46
C TYR A 212 -20.73 -12.80 -8.59
N GLU A 213 -20.70 -12.19 -9.77
CA GLU A 213 -21.33 -10.87 -9.99
C GLU A 213 -22.85 -10.96 -9.95
N LYS A 214 -23.45 -12.01 -10.52
CA LYS A 214 -24.89 -12.26 -10.47
C LYS A 214 -25.33 -12.65 -9.05
N ALA A 215 -24.53 -13.48 -8.35
CA ALA A 215 -24.78 -13.80 -6.96
C ALA A 215 -24.73 -12.56 -6.05
N ALA A 216 -23.76 -11.65 -6.27
CA ALA A 216 -23.69 -10.38 -5.56
C ALA A 216 -24.88 -9.46 -5.83
N PHE A 217 -25.39 -9.42 -7.07
CA PHE A 217 -26.59 -8.68 -7.41
C PHE A 217 -27.80 -9.20 -6.63
N CYS A 218 -28.05 -10.54 -6.61
CA CYS A 218 -29.12 -11.14 -5.82
C CYS A 218 -29.01 -10.78 -4.34
N ARG A 219 -27.84 -10.89 -3.75
CA ARG A 219 -27.58 -10.51 -2.34
C ARG A 219 -27.95 -9.06 -2.06
N ASP A 220 -27.58 -8.14 -2.96
CA ASP A 220 -27.83 -6.71 -2.78
C ASP A 220 -29.35 -6.40 -2.92
N GLN A 221 -30.07 -7.11 -3.79
CA GLN A 221 -31.53 -7.03 -3.89
C GLN A 221 -32.22 -7.56 -2.63
N ILE A 222 -31.80 -8.70 -2.08
CA ILE A 222 -32.29 -9.26 -0.83
C ILE A 222 -32.13 -8.25 0.30
N LYS A 223 -30.98 -7.60 0.39
CA LYS A 223 -30.73 -6.58 1.41
C LYS A 223 -31.67 -5.38 1.30
N ASN A 224 -31.96 -4.94 0.09
CA ASN A 224 -32.90 -3.84 -0.16
C ASN A 224 -34.32 -4.21 0.21
N LEU A 225 -34.78 -5.41 -0.16
CA LEU A 225 -36.13 -5.90 0.17
C LEU A 225 -36.32 -6.13 1.67
N LYS A 226 -35.32 -6.69 2.37
CA LYS A 226 -35.33 -6.83 3.83
C LYS A 226 -35.41 -5.48 4.53
N TRP A 227 -34.71 -4.46 4.01
CA TRP A 227 -34.82 -3.10 4.55
C TRP A 227 -36.22 -2.49 4.34
N GLN A 228 -36.85 -2.71 3.18
CA GLN A 228 -38.23 -2.26 2.92
C GLN A 228 -39.23 -2.94 3.85
N LEU A 229 -39.07 -4.25 4.09
CA LEU A 229 -39.96 -5.02 4.98
C LEU A 229 -39.92 -4.57 6.44
N VAL A 230 -38.78 -4.04 6.89
CA VAL A 230 -38.61 -3.54 8.27
C VAL A 230 -39.14 -2.11 8.43
N ASN A 231 -39.22 -1.32 7.34
CA ASN A 231 -39.61 0.09 7.37
C ASN A 231 -40.98 0.35 6.71
N SER A 232 -41.73 -0.68 6.36
CA SER A 232 -43.12 -0.66 5.93
C SER A 232 -44.05 -1.10 7.06
#